data_7a8ee41c7791083d5be9233a09ca9daf
#
_entry.id   7a8ee41c7791083d5be9233a09ca9daf
#
_cell.length_a   1.000
_cell.length_b   1.000
_cell.length_c   1.000
_cell.angle_alpha   90.00
_cell.angle_beta   90.00
_cell.angle_gamma   90.00
#
_symmetry.space_group_name_H-M   'P 1'
#
loop_
_entity.id
_entity.type
_entity.pdbx_description
1 polymer ?
#
loop_
_entity_poly.entity_id
_entity_poly.type
_entity_poly.pdbx_seq_one_letter_code
_entity_poly.pdbx_strand_id
1 'polypeptide(L)'
;ATVPKDPMSRLNLISGLGKVIKDVDATGLIDEGFLTKPLIQIIPVKDTGTVEDTELSYREVYEKFITENELRNEMIIELAKKIQKKPSKILIIVKDLKHAEILHEAIPNSFKLEGKDDLSVRQKTIEDFKNSEHSVLIGTTIMQTGIDIPEITHLVNARGLKSEIATLQALGRALRIHKSKARVFIYDFFDRAPYLEKHAKERIKSYESLGLEINK
;
A
#
# COMPACT_ATOMS: atom_id res chain seq x y z
N ALA A 1 -10.69 -1.23 13.24
CA ALA A 1 -9.56 -0.54 13.87
C ALA A 1 -8.63 -1.57 14.50
N THR A 2 -7.34 -1.39 14.38
CA THR A 2 -6.35 -2.33 14.98
C THR A 2 -6.06 -1.90 16.41
N VAL A 3 -6.21 -2.82 17.35
CA VAL A 3 -5.87 -2.58 18.75
C VAL A 3 -4.34 -2.45 18.87
N PRO A 4 -3.81 -1.38 19.52
CA PRO A 4 -2.38 -1.22 19.68
C PRO A 4 -1.76 -2.39 20.45
N LYS A 5 -0.58 -2.85 20.04
CA LYS A 5 0.20 -3.89 20.75
C LYS A 5 0.98 -3.31 21.94
N ASP A 6 1.32 -2.03 21.87
CA ASP A 6 1.99 -1.32 22.96
C ASP A 6 1.11 -1.21 24.21
N PRO A 7 1.61 -1.61 25.40
CA PRO A 7 0.80 -1.67 26.61
C PRO A 7 0.17 -0.32 27.02
N MET A 8 0.92 0.78 26.86
CA MET A 8 0.44 2.11 27.27
C MET A 8 -0.67 2.61 26.33
N SER A 9 -0.47 2.49 25.01
CA SER A 9 -1.48 2.84 24.01
C SER A 9 -2.73 1.98 24.13
N ARG A 10 -2.56 0.68 24.44
CA ARG A 10 -3.66 -0.24 24.71
C ARG A 10 -4.44 0.15 25.97
N LEU A 11 -3.74 0.52 27.05
CA LEU A 11 -4.37 0.97 28.29
C LEU A 11 -5.18 2.25 28.06
N ASN A 12 -4.62 3.22 27.34
CA ASN A 12 -5.31 4.46 26.97
C ASN A 12 -6.58 4.18 26.15
N LEU A 13 -6.49 3.24 25.19
CA LEU A 13 -7.65 2.85 24.39
C LEU A 13 -8.75 2.22 25.25
N ILE A 14 -8.39 1.30 26.14
CA ILE A 14 -9.33 0.60 27.03
C ILE A 14 -9.93 1.57 28.04
N SER A 15 -9.15 2.54 28.56
CA SER A 15 -9.64 3.56 29.50
C SER A 15 -10.68 4.47 28.86
N GLY A 16 -10.52 4.81 27.56
CA GLY A 16 -11.45 5.70 26.88
C GLY A 16 -12.66 5.00 26.25
N LEU A 17 -12.50 3.75 25.78
CA LEU A 17 -13.52 3.03 25.00
C LEU A 17 -14.05 1.76 25.66
N GLY A 18 -13.49 1.35 26.80
CA GLY A 18 -13.84 0.11 27.46
C GLY A 18 -13.09 -1.12 26.96
N LYS A 19 -13.47 -2.31 27.47
CA LYS A 19 -12.83 -3.58 27.12
C LYS A 19 -13.10 -3.96 25.65
N VAL A 20 -12.13 -4.63 25.04
CA VAL A 20 -12.33 -5.29 23.74
C VAL A 20 -13.39 -6.40 23.91
N ILE A 21 -14.51 -6.25 23.22
CA ILE A 21 -15.65 -7.18 23.31
C ILE A 21 -15.45 -8.35 22.35
N LYS A 22 -14.97 -8.07 21.13
CA LYS A 22 -14.71 -9.06 20.09
C LYS A 22 -13.50 -8.63 19.27
N ASP A 23 -12.57 -9.54 19.09
CA ASP A 23 -11.49 -9.40 18.10
C ASP A 23 -11.84 -10.28 16.91
N VAL A 24 -11.94 -9.69 15.71
CA VAL A 24 -12.31 -10.39 14.48
C VAL A 24 -11.10 -10.38 13.58
N ASP A 25 -10.56 -11.55 13.27
CA ASP A 25 -9.43 -11.67 12.38
C ASP A 25 -9.85 -11.51 10.88
N ALA A 26 -8.88 -11.12 10.06
CA ALA A 26 -9.12 -10.93 8.64
C ALA A 26 -9.39 -12.24 7.92
N THR A 27 -8.81 -13.35 8.38
CA THR A 27 -8.93 -14.68 7.75
C THR A 27 -10.36 -15.18 7.89
N GLY A 28 -10.93 -15.11 9.10
CA GLY A 28 -12.33 -15.48 9.33
C GLY A 28 -13.30 -14.65 8.46
N LEU A 29 -13.05 -13.33 8.31
CA LEU A 29 -13.88 -12.50 7.44
C LEU A 29 -13.73 -12.84 5.95
N ILE A 30 -12.57 -13.32 5.52
CA ILE A 30 -12.34 -13.79 4.14
C ILE A 30 -13.07 -15.11 3.92
N ASP A 31 -12.97 -16.05 4.86
CA ASP A 31 -13.60 -17.38 4.77
C ASP A 31 -15.13 -17.29 4.82
N GLU A 32 -15.67 -16.37 5.62
CA GLU A 32 -17.09 -16.05 5.68
C GLU A 32 -17.58 -15.21 4.47
N GLY A 33 -16.69 -14.80 3.57
CA GLY A 33 -17.03 -14.04 2.37
C GLY A 33 -17.35 -12.57 2.60
N PHE A 34 -16.95 -11.99 3.73
CA PHE A 34 -17.08 -10.55 4.00
C PHE A 34 -15.92 -9.72 3.44
N LEU A 35 -14.79 -10.35 3.15
CA LEU A 35 -13.64 -9.73 2.53
C LEU A 35 -13.17 -10.52 1.30
N THR A 36 -12.65 -9.80 0.31
CA THR A 36 -12.06 -10.42 -0.89
C THR A 36 -10.72 -11.06 -0.54
N LYS A 37 -10.45 -12.28 -1.06
CA LYS A 37 -9.19 -12.99 -0.83
C LYS A 37 -8.00 -12.25 -1.47
N PRO A 38 -6.99 -11.83 -0.69
CA PRO A 38 -5.77 -11.22 -1.24
C PRO A 38 -4.77 -12.28 -1.69
N LEU A 39 -3.97 -11.90 -2.69
CA LEU A 39 -2.73 -12.58 -3.04
C LEU A 39 -1.60 -11.56 -2.95
N ILE A 40 -0.64 -11.80 -2.06
CA ILE A 40 0.49 -10.90 -1.84
C ILE A 40 1.69 -11.42 -2.63
N GLN A 41 2.28 -10.56 -3.44
CA GLN A 41 3.52 -10.83 -4.14
C GLN A 41 4.61 -9.90 -3.61
N ILE A 42 5.69 -10.49 -3.10
CA ILE A 42 6.88 -9.76 -2.69
C ILE A 42 7.84 -9.69 -3.87
N ILE A 43 8.19 -8.48 -4.27
CA ILE A 43 9.07 -8.21 -5.41
C ILE A 43 10.43 -7.79 -4.88
N PRO A 44 11.49 -8.61 -5.04
CA PRO A 44 12.83 -8.22 -4.62
C PRO A 44 13.37 -7.13 -5.55
N VAL A 45 13.81 -6.02 -4.95
CA VAL A 45 14.55 -4.97 -5.68
C VAL A 45 16.00 -5.41 -5.79
N LYS A 46 16.54 -5.39 -7.01
CA LYS A 46 17.90 -5.88 -7.29
C LYS A 46 18.99 -4.93 -6.80
N ASP A 47 18.67 -3.64 -6.71
CA ASP A 47 19.58 -2.64 -6.17
C ASP A 47 19.72 -2.84 -4.66
N THR A 48 20.94 -3.06 -4.22
CA THR A 48 21.27 -3.34 -2.82
C THR A 48 22.16 -2.22 -2.29
N GLY A 49 21.85 -1.76 -1.06
CA GLY A 49 22.72 -0.81 -0.38
C GLY A 49 24.14 -1.38 -0.18
N THR A 50 25.12 -0.50 -0.20
CA THR A 50 26.52 -0.79 0.09
C THR A 50 26.85 -0.56 1.57
N VAL A 51 28.06 -0.89 2.00
CA VAL A 51 28.54 -0.60 3.36
C VAL A 51 28.57 0.92 3.61
N GLU A 52 28.93 1.70 2.61
CA GLU A 52 28.96 3.18 2.68
C GLU A 52 27.56 3.77 2.93
N ASP A 53 26.52 3.15 2.43
CA ASP A 53 25.13 3.59 2.65
C ASP A 53 24.66 3.46 4.11
N THR A 54 25.39 2.72 4.96
CA THR A 54 25.07 2.61 6.40
C THR A 54 25.35 3.90 7.18
N GLU A 55 26.16 4.80 6.63
CA GLU A 55 26.46 6.11 7.21
C GLU A 55 25.37 7.16 6.87
N LEU A 56 24.51 6.86 5.89
CA LEU A 56 23.44 7.76 5.49
C LEU A 56 22.34 7.79 6.55
N SER A 57 21.74 8.97 6.71
CA SER A 57 20.51 9.11 7.49
C SER A 57 19.35 8.35 6.84
N TYR A 58 18.34 7.99 7.62
CA TYR A 58 17.12 7.36 7.08
C TYR A 58 16.47 8.15 5.93
N ARG A 59 16.52 9.48 5.98
CA ARG A 59 15.96 10.34 4.94
C ARG A 59 16.73 10.19 3.63
N GLU A 60 18.06 10.21 3.68
CA GLU A 60 18.93 10.05 2.50
C GLU A 60 18.78 8.66 1.89
N VAL A 61 18.76 7.61 2.73
CA VAL A 61 18.50 6.24 2.28
C VAL A 61 17.13 6.14 1.61
N TYR A 62 16.11 6.75 2.20
CA TYR A 62 14.76 6.74 1.64
C TYR A 62 14.69 7.45 0.28
N GLU A 63 15.31 8.61 0.16
CA GLU A 63 15.38 9.35 -1.10
C GLU A 63 16.12 8.56 -2.18
N LYS A 64 17.30 8.05 -1.86
CA LYS A 64 18.16 7.28 -2.78
C LYS A 64 17.53 5.96 -3.24
N PHE A 65 16.98 5.17 -2.32
CA PHE A 65 16.55 3.78 -2.60
C PHE A 65 15.04 3.62 -2.83
N ILE A 66 14.21 4.63 -2.51
CA ILE A 66 12.77 4.58 -2.71
C ILE A 66 12.32 5.62 -3.74
N THR A 67 12.54 6.91 -3.44
CA THR A 67 11.94 7.99 -4.23
C THR A 67 12.64 8.17 -5.58
N GLU A 68 13.97 8.19 -5.59
CA GLU A 68 14.80 8.48 -6.76
C GLU A 68 15.44 7.23 -7.38
N ASN A 69 15.18 6.05 -6.85
CA ASN A 69 15.73 4.82 -7.39
C ASN A 69 15.09 4.49 -8.76
N GLU A 70 15.82 4.77 -9.83
CA GLU A 70 15.36 4.56 -11.22
C GLU A 70 14.94 3.12 -11.46
N LEU A 71 15.76 2.15 -11.06
CA LEU A 71 15.48 0.72 -11.25
C LEU A 71 14.18 0.31 -10.56
N ARG A 72 13.98 0.76 -9.33
CA ARG A 72 12.76 0.49 -8.56
C ARG A 72 11.54 1.13 -9.19
N ASN A 73 11.66 2.38 -9.64
CA ASN A 73 10.60 3.10 -10.31
C ASN A 73 10.23 2.45 -11.65
N GLU A 74 11.22 2.02 -12.43
CA GLU A 74 10.99 1.23 -13.66
C GLU A 74 10.21 -0.06 -13.36
N MET A 75 10.58 -0.80 -12.32
CA MET A 75 9.86 -2.01 -11.91
C MET A 75 8.38 -1.71 -11.58
N ILE A 76 8.09 -0.61 -10.89
CA ILE A 76 6.71 -0.17 -10.57
C ILE A 76 5.95 0.20 -11.85
N ILE A 77 6.59 0.97 -12.73
CA ILE A 77 6.01 1.44 -13.99
C ILE A 77 5.68 0.25 -14.90
N GLU A 78 6.63 -0.67 -15.10
CA GLU A 78 6.43 -1.86 -15.90
C GLU A 78 5.35 -2.79 -15.34
N LEU A 79 5.32 -2.94 -14.01
CA LEU A 79 4.25 -3.67 -13.34
C LEU A 79 2.88 -3.04 -13.62
N ALA A 80 2.74 -1.73 -13.48
CA ALA A 80 1.50 -1.02 -13.76
C ALA A 80 1.07 -1.18 -15.22
N LYS A 81 1.99 -0.95 -16.17
CA LYS A 81 1.75 -1.14 -17.61
C LYS A 81 1.35 -2.57 -17.96
N LYS A 82 1.98 -3.57 -17.33
CA LYS A 82 1.63 -4.98 -17.52
C LYS A 82 0.21 -5.28 -17.03
N ILE A 83 -0.18 -4.75 -15.88
CA ILE A 83 -1.51 -4.95 -15.32
C ILE A 83 -2.56 -4.24 -16.18
N GLN A 84 -2.27 -3.03 -16.68
CA GLN A 84 -3.17 -2.25 -17.53
C GLN A 84 -3.49 -2.91 -18.90
N LYS A 85 -2.80 -3.98 -19.29
CA LYS A 85 -3.16 -4.76 -20.50
C LYS A 85 -4.52 -5.45 -20.37
N LYS A 86 -5.08 -5.53 -19.16
CA LYS A 86 -6.42 -6.04 -18.88
C LYS A 86 -7.21 -5.00 -18.10
N PRO A 87 -8.54 -5.01 -18.15
CA PRO A 87 -9.36 -4.13 -17.31
C PRO A 87 -8.96 -4.26 -15.85
N SER A 88 -8.52 -3.16 -15.25
CA SER A 88 -7.95 -3.16 -13.90
C SER A 88 -8.05 -1.80 -13.24
N LYS A 89 -8.18 -1.81 -11.92
CA LYS A 89 -8.13 -0.64 -11.05
C LYS A 89 -6.92 -0.78 -10.14
N ILE A 90 -5.89 0.00 -10.42
CA ILE A 90 -4.61 -0.06 -9.70
C ILE A 90 -4.53 1.10 -8.73
N LEU A 91 -4.23 0.81 -7.46
CA LEU A 91 -3.86 1.82 -6.47
C LEU A 91 -2.38 1.70 -6.17
N ILE A 92 -1.60 2.75 -6.43
CA ILE A 92 -0.20 2.86 -6.04
C ILE A 92 -0.10 3.81 -4.85
N ILE A 93 0.43 3.32 -3.74
CA ILE A 93 0.61 4.12 -2.53
C ILE A 93 2.08 4.48 -2.39
N VAL A 94 2.36 5.77 -2.34
CA VAL A 94 3.69 6.33 -2.10
C VAL A 94 3.71 7.13 -0.79
N LYS A 95 4.88 7.53 -0.31
CA LYS A 95 5.01 8.43 0.85
C LYS A 95 5.13 9.89 0.41
N ASP A 96 5.95 10.16 -0.59
CA ASP A 96 6.36 11.51 -0.97
C ASP A 96 5.69 11.96 -2.28
N LEU A 97 5.38 13.26 -2.37
CA LEU A 97 4.80 13.88 -3.56
C LEU A 97 5.71 13.77 -4.78
N LYS A 98 7.03 13.92 -4.59
CA LYS A 98 8.03 13.75 -5.65
C LYS A 98 7.95 12.36 -6.28
N HIS A 99 7.82 11.32 -5.45
CA HIS A 99 7.66 9.95 -5.94
C HIS A 99 6.34 9.76 -6.69
N ALA A 100 5.25 10.39 -6.19
CA ALA A 100 3.96 10.37 -6.90
C ALA A 100 4.05 11.02 -8.28
N GLU A 101 4.79 12.13 -8.41
CA GLU A 101 5.00 12.85 -9.67
C GLU A 101 5.77 11.99 -10.67
N ILE A 102 6.93 11.45 -10.27
CA ILE A 102 7.75 10.57 -11.13
C ILE A 102 6.92 9.42 -11.71
N LEU A 103 6.11 8.78 -10.89
CA LEU A 103 5.28 7.66 -11.35
C LEU A 103 4.12 8.13 -12.22
N HIS A 104 3.51 9.28 -11.90
CA HIS A 104 2.40 9.84 -12.65
C HIS A 104 2.80 10.24 -14.06
N GLU A 105 3.93 10.85 -14.24
CA GLU A 105 4.47 11.24 -15.56
C GLU A 105 4.78 10.03 -16.45
N ALA A 106 5.19 8.91 -15.85
CA ALA A 106 5.64 7.73 -16.57
C ALA A 106 4.55 6.66 -16.84
N ILE A 107 3.45 6.68 -16.07
CA ILE A 107 2.38 5.70 -16.16
C ILE A 107 1.17 6.30 -16.91
N PRO A 108 0.79 5.76 -18.07
CA PRO A 108 -0.37 6.23 -18.82
C PRO A 108 -1.68 5.98 -18.04
N ASN A 109 -2.70 6.81 -18.29
CA ASN A 109 -4.01 6.76 -17.63
C ASN A 109 -3.90 6.74 -16.09
N SER A 110 -2.93 7.45 -15.56
CA SER A 110 -2.78 7.61 -14.12
C SER A 110 -3.45 8.88 -13.63
N PHE A 111 -3.99 8.81 -12.44
CA PHE A 111 -4.59 9.90 -11.69
C PHE A 111 -3.78 10.09 -10.42
N LYS A 112 -3.52 11.33 -10.03
CA LYS A 112 -2.75 11.65 -8.83
C LYS A 112 -3.67 12.31 -7.79
N LEU A 113 -3.54 11.89 -6.53
CA LEU A 113 -4.20 12.49 -5.38
C LEU A 113 -3.19 12.91 -4.32
N GLU A 114 -3.30 14.16 -3.91
CA GLU A 114 -2.46 14.74 -2.87
C GLU A 114 -3.26 15.06 -1.60
N GLY A 115 -2.56 15.13 -0.47
CA GLY A 115 -3.18 15.45 0.82
C GLY A 115 -3.76 16.88 0.87
N LYS A 116 -3.23 17.80 0.06
CA LYS A 116 -3.67 19.19 -0.01
C LYS A 116 -4.83 19.45 -0.98
N ASP A 117 -5.22 18.46 -1.79
CA ASP A 117 -6.30 18.63 -2.76
C ASP A 117 -7.62 18.94 -2.06
N ASP A 118 -8.39 19.86 -2.63
CA ASP A 118 -9.71 20.17 -2.16
C ASP A 118 -10.67 18.99 -2.34
N LEU A 119 -11.73 18.94 -1.54
CA LEU A 119 -12.70 17.85 -1.55
C LEU A 119 -13.31 17.64 -2.95
N SER A 120 -13.62 18.72 -3.66
CA SER A 120 -14.17 18.69 -5.02
C SER A 120 -13.20 18.08 -6.02
N VAL A 121 -11.92 18.43 -5.96
CA VAL A 121 -10.86 17.87 -6.81
C VAL A 121 -10.70 16.36 -6.52
N ARG A 122 -10.68 15.97 -5.25
CA ARG A 122 -10.60 14.55 -4.85
C ARG A 122 -11.78 13.75 -5.36
N GLN A 123 -13.01 14.25 -5.18
CA GLN A 123 -14.22 13.57 -5.65
C GLN A 123 -14.21 13.37 -7.16
N LYS A 124 -13.87 14.42 -7.92
CA LYS A 124 -13.75 14.34 -9.37
C LYS A 124 -12.69 13.33 -9.81
N THR A 125 -11.48 13.41 -9.24
CA THR A 125 -10.38 12.48 -9.58
C THR A 125 -10.75 11.03 -9.31
N ILE A 126 -11.46 10.77 -8.20
CA ILE A 126 -11.92 9.40 -7.87
C ILE A 126 -13.02 8.95 -8.84
N GLU A 127 -13.92 9.83 -9.24
CA GLU A 127 -14.97 9.52 -10.21
C GLU A 127 -14.35 9.22 -11.58
N ASP A 128 -13.42 10.04 -12.06
CA ASP A 128 -12.70 9.83 -13.31
C ASP A 128 -11.92 8.50 -13.27
N PHE A 129 -11.26 8.20 -12.15
CA PHE A 129 -10.59 6.92 -11.93
C PHE A 129 -11.57 5.75 -11.98
N LYS A 130 -12.74 5.85 -11.36
CA LYS A 130 -13.77 4.80 -11.35
C LYS A 130 -14.36 4.55 -12.75
N ASN A 131 -14.53 5.60 -13.53
CA ASN A 131 -15.12 5.52 -14.87
C ASN A 131 -14.14 5.03 -15.95
N SER A 132 -12.82 5.09 -15.70
CA SER A 132 -11.79 4.62 -16.64
C SER A 132 -11.52 3.13 -16.45
N GLU A 133 -11.48 2.31 -17.50
CA GLU A 133 -11.30 0.85 -17.41
C GLU A 133 -9.89 0.40 -16.97
N HIS A 134 -8.86 1.07 -17.44
CA HIS A 134 -7.45 0.71 -17.24
C HIS A 134 -6.72 1.79 -16.45
N SER A 135 -7.21 2.10 -15.25
CA SER A 135 -6.76 3.28 -14.52
C SER A 135 -5.83 2.96 -13.35
N VAL A 136 -4.93 3.89 -13.13
CA VAL A 136 -4.01 3.90 -11.98
C VAL A 136 -4.27 5.13 -11.13
N LEU A 137 -4.47 4.94 -9.84
CA LEU A 137 -4.56 6.01 -8.86
C LEU A 137 -3.29 6.02 -8.02
N ILE A 138 -2.57 7.14 -8.01
CA ILE A 138 -1.32 7.32 -7.25
C ILE A 138 -1.58 8.33 -6.15
N GLY A 139 -1.24 7.98 -4.90
CA GLY A 139 -1.46 8.92 -3.81
C GLY A 139 -0.66 8.64 -2.55
N THR A 140 -0.44 9.72 -1.80
CA THR A 140 0.33 9.69 -0.54
C THR A 140 -0.55 9.40 0.67
N THR A 141 -1.74 9.99 0.73
CA THR A 141 -2.61 10.01 1.92
C THR A 141 -4.01 9.44 1.67
N ILE A 142 -4.23 8.80 0.52
CA ILE A 142 -5.54 8.23 0.14
C ILE A 142 -6.13 7.39 1.27
N MET A 143 -5.26 6.69 2.02
CA MET A 143 -5.67 5.81 3.10
C MET A 143 -6.07 6.55 4.38
N GLN A 144 -5.66 7.81 4.57
CA GLN A 144 -5.99 8.61 5.75
C GLN A 144 -7.29 9.41 5.57
N THR A 145 -7.67 9.69 4.33
CA THR A 145 -8.74 10.64 3.99
C THR A 145 -10.13 10.03 3.87
N GLY A 146 -10.35 8.82 4.35
CA GLY A 146 -11.70 8.21 4.33
C GLY A 146 -12.20 7.76 2.95
N ILE A 147 -11.39 7.85 1.90
CA ILE A 147 -11.77 7.46 0.54
C ILE A 147 -12.02 5.95 0.47
N ASP A 148 -13.18 5.59 -0.03
CA ASP A 148 -13.61 4.22 -0.25
C ASP A 148 -13.70 3.92 -1.74
N ILE A 149 -12.83 3.00 -2.20
CA ILE A 149 -12.80 2.56 -3.60
C ILE A 149 -12.78 1.02 -3.60
N PRO A 150 -13.93 0.38 -3.46
CA PRO A 150 -14.01 -1.07 -3.43
C PRO A 150 -13.66 -1.74 -4.77
N GLU A 151 -13.62 -0.97 -5.86
CA GLU A 151 -13.27 -1.45 -7.21
C GLU A 151 -11.80 -1.77 -7.39
N ILE A 152 -10.91 -1.41 -6.46
CA ILE A 152 -9.47 -1.67 -6.54
C ILE A 152 -9.22 -3.18 -6.68
N THR A 153 -8.57 -3.58 -7.77
CA THR A 153 -8.16 -4.96 -8.07
C THR A 153 -6.69 -5.22 -7.74
N HIS A 154 -5.86 -4.18 -7.81
CA HIS A 154 -4.42 -4.25 -7.58
C HIS A 154 -3.96 -3.12 -6.67
N LEU A 155 -3.23 -3.48 -5.62
CA LEU A 155 -2.61 -2.55 -4.68
C LEU A 155 -1.09 -2.65 -4.79
N VAL A 156 -0.41 -1.56 -5.10
CA VAL A 156 1.05 -1.47 -5.15
C VAL A 156 1.53 -0.65 -3.96
N ASN A 157 2.17 -1.28 -2.98
CA ASN A 157 2.74 -0.61 -1.82
C ASN A 157 4.17 -0.13 -2.13
N ALA A 158 4.28 1.05 -2.72
CA ALA A 158 5.57 1.63 -3.10
C ALA A 158 6.24 2.45 -1.97
N ARG A 159 5.63 2.52 -0.77
CA ARG A 159 6.08 3.39 0.34
C ARG A 159 7.39 2.98 0.98
N GLY A 160 7.75 1.69 1.01
CA GLY A 160 8.94 1.22 1.73
C GLY A 160 8.94 1.46 3.24
N LEU A 161 7.83 1.88 3.84
CA LEU A 161 7.73 2.22 5.27
C LEU A 161 7.60 0.96 6.15
N LYS A 162 8.00 1.10 7.40
CA LYS A 162 7.86 0.08 8.45
C LYS A 162 6.40 -0.15 8.89
N SER A 163 5.54 0.86 8.81
CA SER A 163 4.26 0.91 9.50
C SER A 163 3.32 -0.27 9.17
N GLU A 164 3.18 -1.17 10.13
CA GLU A 164 2.20 -2.26 10.13
C GLU A 164 0.77 -1.71 9.99
N ILE A 165 0.40 -0.76 10.84
CA ILE A 165 -0.96 -0.20 10.90
C ILE A 165 -1.36 0.43 9.56
N ALA A 166 -0.49 1.26 8.98
CA ALA A 166 -0.79 1.90 7.69
C ALA A 166 -0.89 0.87 6.55
N THR A 167 -0.10 -0.19 6.59
CA THR A 167 -0.16 -1.30 5.63
C THR A 167 -1.48 -2.08 5.79
N LEU A 168 -1.86 -2.43 7.01
CA LEU A 168 -3.10 -3.15 7.31
C LEU A 168 -4.35 -2.32 6.97
N GLN A 169 -4.33 -1.00 7.20
CA GLN A 169 -5.43 -0.12 6.81
C GLN A 169 -5.58 -0.05 5.28
N ALA A 170 -4.44 0.00 4.56
CA ALA A 170 -4.44 -0.07 3.11
C ALA A 170 -5.07 -1.36 2.61
N LEU A 171 -4.62 -2.50 3.16
CA LEU A 171 -5.17 -3.82 2.88
C LEU A 171 -6.68 -3.86 3.13
N GLY A 172 -7.13 -3.48 4.32
CA GLY A 172 -8.53 -3.57 4.72
C GLY A 172 -9.47 -2.83 3.76
N ARG A 173 -9.03 -1.74 3.14
CA ARG A 173 -9.81 -1.02 2.13
C ARG A 173 -9.78 -1.73 0.78
N ALA A 174 -8.61 -2.20 0.35
CA ALA A 174 -8.48 -2.96 -0.89
C ALA A 174 -9.24 -4.30 -0.84
N LEU A 175 -9.39 -4.90 0.34
CA LEU A 175 -10.10 -6.19 0.51
C LEU A 175 -11.62 -6.08 0.52
N ARG A 176 -12.22 -4.89 0.48
CA ARG A 176 -13.68 -4.74 0.43
C ARG A 176 -14.25 -5.45 -0.78
N ILE A 177 -15.36 -6.14 -0.57
CA ILE A 177 -16.05 -6.87 -1.63
C ILE A 177 -16.58 -5.92 -2.69
N HIS A 178 -16.41 -6.28 -3.94
CA HIS A 178 -17.05 -5.62 -5.07
C HIS A 178 -17.36 -6.63 -6.17
N LYS A 179 -18.46 -6.40 -6.91
CA LYS A 179 -18.92 -7.32 -7.96
C LYS A 179 -17.91 -7.54 -9.09
N SER A 180 -17.04 -6.56 -9.33
CA SER A 180 -16.04 -6.61 -10.41
C SER A 180 -14.78 -7.39 -10.06
N LYS A 181 -14.62 -7.90 -8.83
CA LYS A 181 -13.38 -8.57 -8.42
C LYS A 181 -13.62 -9.84 -7.61
N ALA A 182 -12.96 -10.92 -8.01
CA ALA A 182 -12.91 -12.16 -7.25
C ALA A 182 -11.70 -12.19 -6.27
N ARG A 183 -10.63 -11.46 -6.59
CA ARG A 183 -9.38 -11.38 -5.79
C ARG A 183 -8.81 -9.97 -5.84
N VAL A 184 -7.95 -9.67 -4.87
CA VAL A 184 -7.10 -8.48 -4.87
C VAL A 184 -5.64 -8.91 -4.90
N PHE A 185 -4.89 -8.35 -5.84
CA PHE A 185 -3.45 -8.57 -5.93
C PHE A 185 -2.73 -7.44 -5.21
N ILE A 186 -1.80 -7.79 -4.34
CA ILE A 186 -1.03 -6.84 -3.55
C ILE A 186 0.44 -7.05 -3.86
N TYR A 187 1.09 -5.99 -4.30
CA TYR A 187 2.51 -5.98 -4.61
C TYR A 187 3.25 -5.16 -3.57
N ASP A 188 4.25 -5.75 -2.95
CA ASP A 188 5.14 -5.07 -2.01
C ASP A 188 6.59 -5.32 -2.41
N PHE A 189 7.47 -4.36 -2.14
CA PHE A 189 8.87 -4.39 -2.55
C PHE A 189 9.77 -4.75 -1.39
N PHE A 190 10.72 -5.67 -1.66
CA PHE A 190 11.77 -6.03 -0.72
C PHE A 190 13.05 -5.27 -1.09
N ASP A 191 13.23 -4.12 -0.46
CA ASP A 191 14.36 -3.22 -0.67
C ASP A 191 15.52 -3.64 0.24
N ARG A 192 16.69 -4.02 -0.33
CA ARG A 192 17.89 -4.47 0.40
C ARG A 192 18.84 -3.31 0.68
N ALA A 193 18.38 -2.30 1.38
CA ALA A 193 19.17 -1.14 1.78
C ALA A 193 19.06 -0.92 3.29
N PRO A 194 19.98 -0.14 3.92
CA PRO A 194 19.92 0.19 5.33
C PRO A 194 18.52 0.65 5.75
N TYR A 195 18.04 0.27 6.93
CA TYR A 195 16.68 0.49 7.44
C TYR A 195 15.57 -0.20 6.62
N LEU A 196 15.61 -0.15 5.29
CA LEU A 196 14.53 -0.59 4.41
C LEU A 196 14.34 -2.10 4.41
N GLU A 197 15.44 -2.86 4.48
CA GLU A 197 15.38 -4.32 4.59
C GLU A 197 14.65 -4.77 5.87
N LYS A 198 14.93 -4.12 6.99
CA LYS A 198 14.22 -4.37 8.25
C LYS A 198 12.74 -4.04 8.11
N HIS A 199 12.40 -2.91 7.47
CA HIS A 199 11.03 -2.52 7.22
C HIS A 199 10.29 -3.53 6.35
N ALA A 200 10.91 -4.03 5.29
CA ALA A 200 10.33 -5.05 4.42
C ALA A 200 10.07 -6.36 5.20
N LYS A 201 11.04 -6.82 6.01
CA LYS A 201 10.88 -8.02 6.86
C LYS A 201 9.72 -7.87 7.85
N GLU A 202 9.54 -6.69 8.44
CA GLU A 202 8.44 -6.43 9.36
C GLU A 202 7.08 -6.41 8.66
N ARG A 203 6.98 -5.85 7.45
CA ARG A 203 5.75 -5.92 6.65
C ARG A 203 5.38 -7.36 6.29
N ILE A 204 6.36 -8.16 5.87
CA ILE A 204 6.14 -9.60 5.57
C ILE A 204 5.61 -10.34 6.81
N LYS A 205 6.21 -10.13 7.99
CA LYS A 205 5.71 -10.71 9.24
C LYS A 205 4.27 -10.29 9.54
N SER A 206 3.90 -9.04 9.22
CA SER A 206 2.53 -8.57 9.40
C SER A 206 1.56 -9.29 8.47
N TYR A 207 1.94 -9.54 7.22
CA TYR A 207 1.13 -10.34 6.30
C TYR A 207 0.97 -11.78 6.76
N GLU A 208 2.08 -12.42 7.19
CA GLU A 208 2.09 -13.78 7.74
C GLU A 208 1.21 -13.89 9.00
N SER A 209 1.25 -12.90 9.89
CA SER A 209 0.42 -12.88 11.11
C SER A 209 -1.09 -12.78 10.84
N LEU A 210 -1.47 -12.35 9.64
CA LEU A 210 -2.86 -12.30 9.19
C LEU A 210 -3.28 -13.57 8.43
N GLY A 211 -2.41 -14.58 8.32
CA GLY A 211 -2.69 -15.80 7.57
C GLY A 211 -2.86 -15.60 6.06
N LEU A 212 -2.29 -14.52 5.49
CA LEU A 212 -2.46 -14.20 4.08
C LEU A 212 -1.52 -15.01 3.19
N GLU A 213 -1.97 -15.35 1.99
CA GLU A 213 -1.18 -16.06 0.97
C GLU A 213 -0.09 -15.15 0.40
N ILE A 214 1.19 -15.54 0.56
CA ILE A 214 2.36 -14.77 0.14
C ILE A 214 3.19 -15.55 -0.86
N ASN A 215 3.40 -14.98 -2.04
CA ASN A 215 4.37 -15.43 -3.04
C ASN A 215 5.67 -14.61 -2.87
N LYS A 216 6.77 -15.31 -2.64
CA LYS A 216 8.11 -14.70 -2.47
C LYS A 216 8.94 -14.89 -3.72
#